data_80b2f900e7f921278763aed54ac15ce4
#
_entry.id   80b2f900e7f921278763aed54ac15ce4
#
_cell.length_a   1.000
_cell.length_b   1.000
_cell.length_c   1.000
_cell.angle_alpha   90.00
_cell.angle_beta   90.00
_cell.angle_gamma   90.00
#
_symmetry.space_group_name_H-M   'P 1'
#
loop_
_entity.id
_entity.type
_entity.pdbx_description
1 polymer ?
#
loop_
_entity_poly.entity_id
_entity_poly.type
_entity_poly.pdbx_seq_one_letter_code
_entity_poly.pdbx_strand_id
1 'polypeptide(L)'
;IDTYPGTLQVRNHIVRDIRNYGQIDLGGLLMKSSNVGATRIALQLTNDHLYDVFHRFGFGEVSGCGFPGESPGVLPAARGWGTLEKATLSYGYGLSSTPLQLAQAYAALANGGRLRAPTFVAGTQTPDAAVLDPQIAATVLEMLEKVISEGTGKKAAVPNYRVAGKTGTSRKAVPGGYQSRYISVFAGMVPVSHPRLAAAVVINDPRGK
;
A
#
# COMPACT_ATOMS: atom_id res chain seq x y z
N ILE A 1 19.03 2.13 -3.02
CA ILE A 1 18.58 0.77 -3.41
C ILE A 1 18.93 0.59 -4.88
N ASP A 2 19.71 -0.43 -5.17
CA ASP A 2 20.04 -0.76 -6.55
C ASP A 2 18.89 -1.53 -7.22
N THR A 3 18.40 -1.02 -8.35
CA THR A 3 17.35 -1.70 -9.13
C THR A 3 17.89 -2.25 -10.47
N TYR A 4 19.23 -2.11 -10.73
CA TYR A 4 19.84 -2.63 -11.94
C TYR A 4 19.69 -4.15 -12.03
N PRO A 5 19.41 -4.72 -13.20
CA PRO A 5 19.11 -4.10 -14.51
C PRO A 5 17.60 -3.81 -14.72
N GLY A 6 16.80 -3.66 -13.70
CA GLY A 6 15.34 -3.52 -13.75
C GLY A 6 14.61 -4.86 -13.65
N THR A 7 15.35 -5.92 -13.33
CA THR A 7 14.82 -7.27 -13.07
C THR A 7 15.55 -7.90 -11.90
N LEU A 8 14.84 -8.75 -11.15
CA LEU A 8 15.39 -9.51 -10.04
C LEU A 8 14.88 -10.95 -10.10
N GLN A 9 15.78 -11.91 -10.20
CA GLN A 9 15.43 -13.32 -10.10
C GLN A 9 15.18 -13.70 -8.64
N VAL A 10 13.99 -14.22 -8.36
CA VAL A 10 13.60 -14.77 -7.06
C VAL A 10 13.13 -16.20 -7.26
N ARG A 11 13.99 -17.17 -6.97
CA ARG A 11 13.78 -18.59 -7.32
C ARG A 11 13.47 -18.75 -8.82
N ASN A 12 12.30 -19.31 -9.16
CA ASN A 12 11.83 -19.53 -10.53
C ASN A 12 11.00 -18.35 -11.09
N HIS A 13 10.89 -17.24 -10.35
CA HIS A 13 10.13 -16.06 -10.75
C HIS A 13 11.04 -14.88 -11.02
N ILE A 14 10.70 -14.06 -12.02
CA ILE A 14 11.42 -12.82 -12.32
C ILE A 14 10.53 -11.62 -11.97
N VAL A 15 10.92 -10.89 -10.92
CA VAL A 15 10.34 -9.59 -10.58
C VAL A 15 10.85 -8.57 -11.59
N ARG A 16 9.97 -7.69 -12.08
CA ARG A 16 10.30 -6.71 -13.12
C ARG A 16 9.80 -5.33 -12.75
N ASP A 17 10.63 -4.34 -13.00
CA ASP A 17 10.23 -2.94 -13.11
C ASP A 17 9.83 -2.61 -14.56
N ILE A 18 9.16 -1.49 -14.76
CA ILE A 18 8.82 -0.98 -16.10
C ILE A 18 10.09 -0.70 -16.90
N ARG A 19 11.15 -0.25 -16.23
CA ARG A 19 12.49 -0.01 -16.79
C ARG A 19 13.53 -0.12 -15.69
N ASN A 20 14.80 -0.12 -16.07
CA ASN A 20 15.91 0.05 -15.14
C ASN A 20 15.89 1.47 -14.55
N TYR A 21 15.89 1.59 -13.23
CA TYR A 21 15.95 2.89 -12.53
C TYR A 21 17.33 3.16 -11.92
N GLY A 22 18.27 2.20 -11.97
CA GLY A 22 19.59 2.33 -11.36
C GLY A 22 19.52 2.40 -9.84
N GLN A 23 20.31 3.27 -9.25
CA GLN A 23 20.30 3.56 -7.82
C GLN A 23 19.19 4.55 -7.49
N ILE A 24 18.31 4.20 -6.56
CA ILE A 24 17.20 5.04 -6.07
C ILE A 24 17.14 5.02 -4.54
N ASP A 25 16.62 6.08 -3.95
CA ASP A 25 16.25 6.15 -2.53
C ASP A 25 14.83 5.59 -2.28
N LEU A 26 14.36 5.64 -1.06
CA LEU A 26 13.01 5.19 -0.69
C LEU A 26 11.92 6.03 -1.35
N GLY A 27 12.13 7.35 -1.45
CA GLY A 27 11.21 8.25 -2.14
C GLY A 27 11.10 7.92 -3.62
N GLY A 28 12.24 7.69 -4.28
CA GLY A 28 12.32 7.24 -5.68
C GLY A 28 11.66 5.88 -5.90
N LEU A 29 11.79 4.96 -4.95
CA LEU A 29 11.10 3.66 -5.00
C LEU A 29 9.58 3.83 -5.05
N LEU A 30 9.02 4.64 -4.15
CA LEU A 30 7.58 4.90 -4.10
C LEU A 30 7.13 5.67 -5.35
N MET A 31 7.86 6.72 -5.73
CA MET A 31 7.55 7.59 -6.88
C MET A 31 7.53 6.81 -8.20
N LYS A 32 8.47 5.90 -8.40
CA LYS A 32 8.59 5.07 -9.61
C LYS A 32 7.82 3.76 -9.51
N SER A 33 7.34 3.41 -8.30
CA SER A 33 6.66 2.13 -8.02
C SER A 33 7.54 0.93 -8.40
N SER A 34 8.79 0.92 -7.92
CA SER A 34 9.76 -0.13 -8.23
C SER A 34 9.44 -1.41 -7.48
N ASN A 35 9.06 -2.46 -8.22
CA ASN A 35 8.87 -3.80 -7.67
C ASN A 35 10.21 -4.43 -7.25
N VAL A 36 11.26 -4.21 -8.05
CA VAL A 36 12.62 -4.69 -7.76
C VAL A 36 13.12 -4.09 -6.45
N GLY A 37 12.98 -2.77 -6.29
CA GLY A 37 13.39 -2.08 -5.07
C GLY A 37 12.62 -2.56 -3.85
N ALA A 38 11.30 -2.67 -3.94
CA ALA A 38 10.44 -3.16 -2.87
C ALA A 38 10.80 -4.61 -2.47
N THR A 39 11.04 -5.47 -3.45
CA THR A 39 11.46 -6.86 -3.22
C THR A 39 12.81 -6.94 -2.51
N ARG A 40 13.79 -6.14 -2.94
CA ARG A 40 15.11 -6.12 -2.29
C ARG A 40 15.04 -5.72 -0.81
N ILE A 41 14.19 -4.74 -0.47
CA ILE A 41 13.96 -4.35 0.92
C ILE A 41 13.28 -5.49 1.69
N ALA A 42 12.17 -6.01 1.17
CA ALA A 42 11.41 -7.05 1.85
C ALA A 42 12.25 -8.30 2.13
N LEU A 43 13.12 -8.70 1.21
CA LEU A 43 14.00 -9.86 1.40
C LEU A 43 15.05 -9.66 2.52
N GLN A 44 15.35 -8.43 2.92
CA GLN A 44 16.24 -8.13 4.05
C GLN A 44 15.51 -8.15 5.40
N LEU A 45 14.19 -8.02 5.41
CA LEU A 45 13.37 -8.06 6.61
C LEU A 45 13.07 -9.51 7.03
N THR A 46 12.75 -9.72 8.30
CA THR A 46 12.17 -10.99 8.73
C THR A 46 10.70 -11.09 8.29
N ASN A 47 10.17 -12.31 8.18
CA ASN A 47 8.76 -12.50 7.86
C ASN A 47 7.86 -11.90 8.95
N ASP A 48 8.24 -12.10 10.21
CA ASP A 48 7.47 -11.61 11.36
C ASP A 48 7.43 -10.08 11.39
N HIS A 49 8.54 -9.40 11.09
CA HIS A 49 8.57 -7.94 11.02
C HIS A 49 7.63 -7.41 9.93
N LEU A 50 7.69 -7.99 8.73
CA LEU A 50 6.83 -7.56 7.63
C LEU A 50 5.35 -7.86 7.91
N TYR A 51 5.05 -9.03 8.50
CA TYR A 51 3.69 -9.39 8.94
C TYR A 51 3.18 -8.41 9.99
N ASP A 52 3.99 -8.12 11.02
CA ASP A 52 3.65 -7.21 12.10
C ASP A 52 3.30 -5.80 11.58
N VAL A 53 4.05 -5.30 10.60
CA VAL A 53 3.73 -4.01 9.98
C VAL A 53 2.37 -4.05 9.30
N PHE A 54 2.08 -5.06 8.46
CA PHE A 54 0.77 -5.18 7.83
C PHE A 54 -0.36 -5.31 8.85
N HIS A 55 -0.18 -6.19 9.85
CA HIS A 55 -1.19 -6.46 10.87
C HIS A 55 -1.49 -5.21 11.73
N ARG A 56 -0.47 -4.46 12.15
CA ARG A 56 -0.65 -3.22 12.91
C ARG A 56 -1.44 -2.17 12.13
N PHE A 57 -1.31 -2.13 10.81
CA PHE A 57 -2.13 -1.26 9.95
C PHE A 57 -3.54 -1.79 9.67
N GLY A 58 -3.96 -2.89 10.32
CA GLY A 58 -5.31 -3.43 10.26
C GLY A 58 -5.58 -4.41 9.12
N PHE A 59 -4.54 -4.83 8.37
CA PHE A 59 -4.74 -5.83 7.33
C PHE A 59 -4.91 -7.23 7.95
N GLY A 60 -5.89 -7.97 7.45
CA GLY A 60 -6.26 -9.30 7.96
C GLY A 60 -7.27 -9.29 9.10
N GLU A 61 -7.71 -8.11 9.55
CA GLU A 61 -8.69 -7.91 10.62
C GLU A 61 -9.88 -7.09 10.13
N VAL A 62 -11.03 -7.19 10.80
CA VAL A 62 -12.15 -6.27 10.52
C VAL A 62 -11.78 -4.86 10.95
N SER A 63 -12.25 -3.84 10.23
CA SER A 63 -11.88 -2.44 10.49
C SER A 63 -12.39 -1.91 11.84
N GLY A 64 -13.36 -2.60 12.45
CA GLY A 64 -14.02 -2.18 13.68
C GLY A 64 -15.11 -1.12 13.45
N CYS A 65 -15.56 -0.90 12.23
CA CYS A 65 -16.63 0.07 11.93
C CYS A 65 -18.02 -0.35 12.44
N GLY A 66 -18.19 -1.62 12.81
CA GLY A 66 -19.46 -2.18 13.31
C GLY A 66 -20.50 -2.43 12.22
N PHE A 67 -20.14 -2.35 10.93
CA PHE A 67 -21.10 -2.64 9.86
C PHE A 67 -21.26 -4.15 9.66
N PRO A 68 -22.50 -4.67 9.58
CA PRO A 68 -22.75 -6.10 9.39
C PRO A 68 -22.14 -6.61 8.06
N GLY A 69 -21.47 -7.76 8.10
CA GLY A 69 -20.89 -8.38 6.91
C GLY A 69 -19.54 -7.82 6.49
N GLU A 70 -18.86 -7.07 7.35
CA GLU A 70 -17.51 -6.60 7.09
C GLU A 70 -16.54 -7.77 6.86
N SER A 71 -15.72 -7.68 5.82
CA SER A 71 -14.68 -8.67 5.51
C SER A 71 -13.34 -8.26 6.14
N PRO A 72 -12.61 -9.17 6.79
CA PRO A 72 -11.26 -8.92 7.30
C PRO A 72 -10.19 -8.88 6.18
N GLY A 73 -10.55 -9.19 4.93
CA GLY A 73 -9.55 -9.49 3.93
C GLY A 73 -8.78 -10.78 4.25
N VAL A 74 -7.58 -10.91 3.71
CA VAL A 74 -6.69 -12.05 3.98
C VAL A 74 -5.26 -11.56 4.13
N LEU A 75 -4.66 -11.77 5.29
CA LEU A 75 -3.22 -11.66 5.53
C LEU A 75 -2.71 -13.05 5.94
N PRO A 76 -2.00 -13.78 5.06
CA PRO A 76 -1.48 -15.08 5.41
C PRO A 76 -0.49 -15.01 6.58
N ALA A 77 -0.43 -16.06 7.41
CA ALA A 77 0.48 -16.11 8.54
C ALA A 77 1.96 -16.13 8.09
N ALA A 78 2.81 -15.36 8.74
CA ALA A 78 4.23 -15.17 8.41
C ALA A 78 5.02 -16.49 8.28
N ARG A 79 4.69 -17.48 9.10
CA ARG A 79 5.32 -18.83 9.11
C ARG A 79 5.18 -19.58 7.77
N GLY A 80 4.18 -19.22 6.95
CA GLY A 80 3.95 -19.82 5.63
C GLY A 80 4.70 -19.12 4.50
N TRP A 81 5.41 -18.01 4.78
CA TRP A 81 6.07 -17.23 3.72
C TRP A 81 7.45 -17.78 3.39
N GLY A 82 7.58 -18.34 2.20
CA GLY A 82 8.88 -18.56 1.57
C GLY A 82 9.41 -17.27 0.94
N THR A 83 10.55 -17.39 0.28
CA THR A 83 11.22 -16.24 -0.38
C THR A 83 10.34 -15.61 -1.46
N LEU A 84 9.59 -16.43 -2.22
CA LEU A 84 8.73 -15.92 -3.31
C LEU A 84 7.49 -15.21 -2.77
N GLU A 85 6.83 -15.79 -1.78
CA GLU A 85 5.66 -15.19 -1.13
C GLU A 85 6.02 -13.82 -0.53
N LYS A 86 7.14 -13.74 0.19
CA LYS A 86 7.64 -12.47 0.75
C LYS A 86 7.97 -11.45 -0.34
N ALA A 87 8.59 -11.88 -1.43
CA ALA A 87 8.86 -11.01 -2.57
C ALA A 87 7.57 -10.45 -3.18
N THR A 88 6.56 -11.28 -3.41
CA THR A 88 5.29 -10.85 -4.03
C THR A 88 4.46 -9.98 -3.11
N LEU A 89 4.46 -10.24 -1.81
CA LEU A 89 3.82 -9.38 -0.80
C LEU A 89 4.37 -7.95 -0.83
N SER A 90 5.65 -7.76 -1.11
CA SER A 90 6.30 -6.45 -1.11
C SER A 90 5.74 -5.45 -2.14
N TYR A 91 5.09 -5.94 -3.18
CA TYR A 91 4.44 -5.12 -4.21
C TYR A 91 2.95 -5.44 -4.41
N GLY A 92 2.31 -6.04 -3.39
CA GLY A 92 0.85 -6.10 -3.27
C GLY A 92 0.18 -7.37 -3.79
N TYR A 93 0.90 -8.49 -3.92
CA TYR A 93 0.32 -9.80 -4.19
C TYR A 93 0.40 -10.71 -2.96
N GLY A 94 -0.49 -11.69 -2.87
CA GLY A 94 -0.51 -12.66 -1.78
C GLY A 94 -1.29 -12.23 -0.53
N LEU A 95 -1.88 -11.04 -0.54
CA LEU A 95 -2.84 -10.56 0.46
C LEU A 95 -4.09 -10.01 -0.22
N SER A 96 -5.20 -9.92 0.51
CA SER A 96 -6.36 -9.16 0.06
C SER A 96 -6.83 -8.20 1.16
N SER A 97 -7.31 -7.04 0.75
CA SER A 97 -7.83 -6.01 1.66
C SER A 97 -9.09 -5.39 1.10
N THR A 98 -9.92 -4.85 1.99
CA THR A 98 -11.08 -4.05 1.60
C THR A 98 -10.66 -2.60 1.29
N PRO A 99 -11.42 -1.86 0.48
CA PRO A 99 -11.19 -0.43 0.28
C PRO A 99 -11.21 0.36 1.61
N LEU A 100 -12.03 -0.08 2.58
CA LEU A 100 -12.10 0.56 3.90
C LEU A 100 -10.80 0.36 4.70
N GLN A 101 -10.25 -0.85 4.75
CA GLN A 101 -8.94 -1.11 5.38
C GLN A 101 -7.84 -0.27 4.74
N LEU A 102 -7.84 -0.17 3.41
CA LEU A 102 -6.85 0.64 2.71
C LEU A 102 -7.00 2.12 3.04
N ALA A 103 -8.22 2.66 3.06
CA ALA A 103 -8.47 4.05 3.47
C ALA A 103 -8.06 4.29 4.93
N GLN A 104 -8.33 3.34 5.82
CA GLN A 104 -7.95 3.40 7.23
C GLN A 104 -6.42 3.39 7.42
N ALA A 105 -5.69 2.57 6.67
CA ALA A 105 -4.23 2.55 6.69
C ALA A 105 -3.63 3.91 6.25
N TYR A 106 -4.19 4.51 5.18
CA TYR A 106 -3.78 5.84 4.75
C TYR A 106 -4.21 6.94 5.74
N ALA A 107 -5.36 6.80 6.38
CA ALA A 107 -5.78 7.69 7.47
C ALA A 107 -4.83 7.60 8.67
N ALA A 108 -4.28 6.41 8.98
CA ALA A 108 -3.28 6.26 10.04
C ALA A 108 -1.98 7.02 9.72
N LEU A 109 -1.49 6.98 8.47
CA LEU A 109 -0.36 7.80 8.04
C LEU A 109 -0.66 9.29 8.18
N ALA A 110 -1.85 9.72 7.74
CA ALA A 110 -2.33 11.09 7.84
C ALA A 110 -2.51 11.58 9.30
N ASN A 111 -2.74 10.66 10.22
CA ASN A 111 -2.94 10.89 11.65
C ASN A 111 -1.66 10.65 12.48
N GLY A 112 -0.49 10.92 11.91
CA GLY A 112 0.79 10.78 12.61
C GLY A 112 1.11 9.38 13.09
N GLY A 113 0.72 8.35 12.32
CA GLY A 113 0.99 6.95 12.65
C GLY A 113 0.02 6.33 13.66
N ARG A 114 -1.17 6.92 13.86
CA ARG A 114 -2.20 6.40 14.77
C ARG A 114 -3.39 5.84 13.98
N LEU A 115 -3.60 4.54 14.09
CA LEU A 115 -4.73 3.84 13.49
C LEU A 115 -5.97 4.02 14.38
N ARG A 116 -7.06 4.49 13.80
CA ARG A 116 -8.35 4.66 14.47
C ARG A 116 -9.41 3.81 13.80
N ALA A 117 -10.23 3.14 14.59
CA ALA A 117 -11.40 2.43 14.06
C ALA A 117 -12.39 3.44 13.43
N PRO A 118 -12.85 3.20 12.20
CA PRO A 118 -13.87 4.06 11.58
C PRO A 118 -15.22 3.87 12.27
N THR A 119 -16.09 4.86 12.15
CA THR A 119 -17.47 4.79 12.64
C THR A 119 -18.41 5.51 11.69
N PHE A 120 -19.64 5.00 11.55
CA PHE A 120 -20.71 5.66 10.83
C PHE A 120 -21.57 6.58 11.70
N VAL A 121 -21.30 6.61 13.02
CA VAL A 121 -22.04 7.42 13.97
C VAL A 121 -21.24 8.65 14.34
N ALA A 122 -21.74 9.80 13.98
CA ALA A 122 -21.09 11.08 14.28
C ALA A 122 -20.92 11.27 15.81
N GLY A 123 -19.79 11.83 16.22
CA GLY A 123 -19.46 12.08 17.63
C GLY A 123 -19.02 10.86 18.43
N THR A 124 -19.04 9.65 17.87
CA THR A 124 -18.54 8.46 18.55
C THR A 124 -17.02 8.53 18.73
N GLN A 125 -16.57 8.34 19.96
CA GLN A 125 -15.15 8.10 20.25
C GLN A 125 -14.82 6.67 19.95
N THR A 126 -13.85 6.44 19.04
CA THR A 126 -13.38 5.10 18.70
C THR A 126 -11.94 4.91 19.21
N PRO A 127 -11.58 3.67 19.60
CA PRO A 127 -10.20 3.38 19.98
C PRO A 127 -9.20 3.75 18.89
N ASP A 128 -8.05 4.25 19.28
CA ASP A 128 -6.92 4.44 18.41
C ASP A 128 -5.65 3.83 19.01
N ALA A 129 -4.74 3.40 18.16
CA ALA A 129 -3.48 2.79 18.55
C ALA A 129 -2.31 3.39 17.76
N ALA A 130 -1.16 3.59 18.41
CA ALA A 130 0.07 3.96 17.71
C ALA A 130 0.56 2.72 16.93
N VAL A 131 0.65 2.83 15.62
CA VAL A 131 1.07 1.75 14.70
C VAL A 131 2.37 2.09 13.97
N LEU A 132 2.76 3.37 13.99
CA LEU A 132 3.99 3.86 13.39
C LEU A 132 4.50 5.07 14.18
N ASP A 133 5.81 5.27 14.19
CA ASP A 133 6.42 6.48 14.73
C ASP A 133 5.95 7.71 13.95
N PRO A 134 5.59 8.83 14.62
CA PRO A 134 5.09 10.03 13.95
C PRO A 134 6.08 10.65 12.95
N GLN A 135 7.39 10.58 13.22
CA GLN A 135 8.40 11.11 12.30
C GLN A 135 8.52 10.26 11.05
N ILE A 136 8.40 8.93 11.20
CA ILE A 136 8.37 8.00 10.07
C ILE A 136 7.09 8.24 9.25
N ALA A 137 5.94 8.41 9.91
CA ALA A 137 4.68 8.72 9.22
C ALA A 137 4.78 10.01 8.39
N ALA A 138 5.37 11.08 8.97
CA ALA A 138 5.61 12.34 8.25
C ALA A 138 6.54 12.16 7.05
N THR A 139 7.64 11.42 7.21
CA THR A 139 8.56 11.12 6.11
C THR A 139 7.89 10.33 4.97
N VAL A 140 7.07 9.33 5.32
CA VAL A 140 6.31 8.57 4.31
C VAL A 140 5.29 9.46 3.60
N LEU A 141 4.64 10.37 4.33
CA LEU A 141 3.67 11.31 3.76
C LEU A 141 4.33 12.22 2.71
N GLU A 142 5.51 12.77 2.99
CA GLU A 142 6.31 13.56 2.04
C GLU A 142 6.71 12.76 0.80
N MET A 143 7.11 11.50 0.98
CA MET A 143 7.41 10.60 -0.14
C MET A 143 6.17 10.34 -1.01
N LEU A 144 5.01 10.12 -0.38
CA LEU A 144 3.75 9.90 -1.09
C LEU A 144 3.24 11.16 -1.82
N GLU A 145 3.56 12.37 -1.33
CA GLU A 145 3.31 13.62 -2.05
C GLU A 145 4.11 13.68 -3.35
N LYS A 146 5.38 13.27 -3.35
CA LYS A 146 6.21 13.19 -4.55
C LYS A 146 5.67 12.20 -5.58
N VAL A 147 4.97 11.14 -5.16
CA VAL A 147 4.28 10.24 -6.10
C VAL A 147 3.24 11.00 -6.93
N ILE A 148 2.56 11.98 -6.32
CA ILE A 148 1.53 12.78 -7.00
C ILE A 148 2.16 13.90 -7.83
N SER A 149 3.13 14.62 -7.30
CA SER A 149 3.75 15.77 -7.99
C SER A 149 4.66 15.33 -9.15
N GLU A 150 5.42 14.27 -8.99
CA GLU A 150 6.50 13.90 -9.92
C GLU A 150 6.40 12.46 -10.44
N GLY A 151 5.63 11.61 -9.76
CA GLY A 151 5.60 10.16 -9.98
C GLY A 151 4.42 9.63 -10.78
N THR A 152 4.06 8.39 -10.46
CA THR A 152 2.99 7.63 -11.13
C THR A 152 1.57 8.12 -10.80
N GLY A 153 1.42 8.96 -9.77
CA GLY A 153 0.14 9.45 -9.27
C GLY A 153 -0.31 10.80 -9.82
N LYS A 154 0.35 11.39 -10.81
CA LYS A 154 0.09 12.76 -11.32
C LYS A 154 -1.37 13.03 -11.67
N LYS A 155 -2.11 12.02 -12.14
CA LYS A 155 -3.54 12.16 -12.48
C LYS A 155 -4.45 12.38 -11.27
N ALA A 156 -3.96 12.14 -10.06
CA ALA A 156 -4.70 12.38 -8.82
C ALA A 156 -4.41 13.76 -8.21
N ALA A 157 -3.63 14.62 -8.88
CA ALA A 157 -3.41 15.97 -8.44
C ALA A 157 -4.71 16.77 -8.44
N VAL A 158 -4.93 17.56 -7.38
CA VAL A 158 -6.09 18.45 -7.23
C VAL A 158 -5.58 19.89 -7.22
N PRO A 159 -6.10 20.77 -8.10
CA PRO A 159 -5.69 22.18 -8.11
C PRO A 159 -5.80 22.82 -6.72
N ASN A 160 -4.80 23.57 -6.33
CA ASN A 160 -4.70 24.29 -5.05
C ASN A 160 -4.61 23.41 -3.79
N TYR A 161 -4.47 22.09 -3.93
CA TYR A 161 -4.27 21.18 -2.80
C TYR A 161 -2.99 20.36 -2.96
N ARG A 162 -2.26 20.21 -1.87
CA ARG A 162 -1.18 19.23 -1.76
C ARG A 162 -1.81 17.86 -1.46
N VAL A 163 -1.62 16.91 -2.35
CA VAL A 163 -2.17 15.55 -2.27
C VAL A 163 -1.02 14.56 -2.09
N ALA A 164 -1.17 13.61 -1.20
CA ALA A 164 -0.28 12.46 -1.07
C ALA A 164 -1.05 11.18 -1.37
N GLY A 165 -0.42 10.22 -2.04
CA GLY A 165 -1.09 8.97 -2.36
C GLY A 165 -0.27 8.04 -3.24
N LYS A 166 -0.83 6.87 -3.52
CA LYS A 166 -0.20 5.84 -4.34
C LYS A 166 -1.21 5.16 -5.25
N THR A 167 -0.81 4.95 -6.48
CA THR A 167 -1.52 4.11 -7.44
C THR A 167 -1.09 2.65 -7.29
N GLY A 168 -2.00 1.73 -7.56
CA GLY A 168 -1.73 0.30 -7.66
C GLY A 168 -2.47 -0.31 -8.84
N THR A 169 -1.88 -1.33 -9.45
CA THR A 169 -2.54 -2.13 -10.47
C THR A 169 -2.14 -3.59 -10.27
N SER A 170 -3.10 -4.44 -10.00
CA SER A 170 -2.88 -5.87 -9.82
C SER A 170 -3.65 -6.68 -10.85
N ARG A 171 -3.13 -7.84 -11.21
CA ARG A 171 -3.88 -8.84 -11.98
C ARG A 171 -4.86 -9.56 -11.09
N LYS A 172 -6.02 -9.91 -11.63
CA LYS A 172 -7.02 -10.69 -10.90
C LYS A 172 -6.54 -12.13 -10.70
N ALA A 173 -6.57 -12.57 -9.46
CA ALA A 173 -6.33 -13.97 -9.11
C ALA A 173 -7.51 -14.84 -9.56
N VAL A 174 -7.21 -16.02 -10.06
CA VAL A 174 -8.17 -17.08 -10.40
C VAL A 174 -7.59 -18.43 -9.95
N PRO A 175 -8.39 -19.47 -9.82
CA PRO A 175 -7.86 -20.81 -9.58
C PRO A 175 -6.78 -21.16 -10.62
N GLY A 176 -5.59 -21.49 -10.14
CA GLY A 176 -4.44 -21.81 -10.99
C GLY A 176 -3.55 -20.64 -11.40
N GLY A 177 -3.82 -19.38 -10.96
CA GLY A 177 -2.93 -18.26 -11.22
C GLY A 177 -3.59 -16.90 -11.40
N TYR A 178 -3.18 -16.15 -12.42
CA TYR A 178 -3.64 -14.82 -12.71
C TYR A 178 -4.11 -14.70 -14.15
N GLN A 179 -5.23 -13.99 -14.36
CA GLN A 179 -5.74 -13.70 -15.71
C GLN A 179 -5.33 -12.29 -16.18
N SER A 180 -5.50 -12.02 -17.48
CA SER A 180 -5.23 -10.70 -18.09
C SER A 180 -6.37 -9.69 -17.86
N ARG A 181 -6.91 -9.68 -16.63
CA ARG A 181 -7.85 -8.69 -16.12
C ARG A 181 -7.26 -8.03 -14.90
N TYR A 182 -7.62 -6.79 -14.65
CA TYR A 182 -6.93 -5.97 -13.67
C TYR A 182 -7.88 -5.39 -12.62
N ILE A 183 -7.31 -5.05 -11.48
CA ILE A 183 -7.89 -4.18 -10.47
C ILE A 183 -6.97 -2.97 -10.40
N SER A 184 -7.51 -1.78 -10.63
CA SER A 184 -6.80 -0.52 -10.44
C SER A 184 -7.23 0.12 -9.14
N VAL A 185 -6.24 0.59 -8.39
CA VAL A 185 -6.44 1.17 -7.06
C VAL A 185 -5.73 2.51 -6.97
N PHE A 186 -6.34 3.45 -6.31
CA PHE A 186 -5.68 4.64 -5.76
C PHE A 186 -6.06 4.77 -4.30
N ALA A 187 -5.07 5.05 -3.45
CA ALA A 187 -5.32 5.46 -2.07
C ALA A 187 -4.47 6.70 -1.76
N GLY A 188 -5.04 7.63 -1.01
CA GLY A 188 -4.37 8.88 -0.70
C GLY A 188 -5.08 9.71 0.35
N MET A 189 -4.49 10.86 0.65
CA MET A 189 -4.98 11.81 1.64
C MET A 189 -4.77 13.24 1.18
N VAL A 190 -5.60 14.15 1.69
CA VAL A 190 -5.60 15.58 1.34
C VAL A 190 -6.21 16.44 2.45
N PRO A 191 -5.74 17.68 2.63
CA PRO A 191 -4.46 18.25 2.16
C PRO A 191 -3.28 17.69 2.97
N VAL A 192 -2.08 17.59 2.38
CA VAL A 192 -0.88 17.08 3.07
C VAL A 192 -0.47 17.93 4.26
N SER A 193 -0.63 19.27 4.15
CA SER A 193 -0.28 20.21 5.21
C SER A 193 -1.09 20.04 6.50
N HIS A 194 -2.32 19.57 6.38
CA HIS A 194 -3.23 19.31 7.50
C HIS A 194 -4.28 18.28 7.04
N PRO A 195 -3.97 16.98 7.06
CA PRO A 195 -4.83 15.96 6.47
C PRO A 195 -6.23 15.93 7.11
N ARG A 196 -7.25 15.99 6.26
CA ARG A 196 -8.67 15.97 6.65
C ARG A 196 -9.44 14.83 6.01
N LEU A 197 -8.99 14.37 4.85
CA LEU A 197 -9.64 13.31 4.09
C LEU A 197 -8.60 12.25 3.73
N ALA A 198 -8.98 10.99 3.91
CA ALA A 198 -8.31 9.84 3.32
C ALA A 198 -9.32 9.10 2.44
N ALA A 199 -8.89 8.66 1.27
CA ALA A 199 -9.75 7.99 0.31
C ALA A 199 -9.04 6.78 -0.31
N ALA A 200 -9.81 5.72 -0.59
CA ALA A 200 -9.40 4.62 -1.43
C ALA A 200 -10.44 4.43 -2.55
N VAL A 201 -9.95 4.37 -3.78
CA VAL A 201 -10.77 4.15 -4.98
C VAL A 201 -10.30 2.86 -5.63
N VAL A 202 -11.23 1.96 -5.88
CA VAL A 202 -10.97 0.66 -6.53
C VAL A 202 -11.83 0.54 -7.77
N ILE A 203 -11.20 0.33 -8.91
CA ILE A 203 -11.88 0.07 -10.18
C ILE A 203 -11.61 -1.37 -10.57
N ASN A 204 -12.68 -2.15 -10.55
CA ASN A 204 -12.64 -3.55 -10.92
C ASN A 204 -12.80 -3.66 -12.44
N ASP A 205 -11.83 -4.24 -13.12
CA ASP A 205 -11.85 -4.49 -14.55
C ASP A 205 -11.95 -3.19 -15.40
N PRO A 206 -11.01 -2.24 -15.18
CA PRO A 206 -11.07 -0.97 -15.90
C PRO A 206 -11.03 -1.18 -17.42
N ARG A 207 -11.86 -0.47 -18.16
CA ARG A 207 -11.84 -0.41 -19.62
C ARG A 207 -11.07 0.83 -20.06
N GLY A 208 -10.06 0.63 -20.89
CA GLY A 208 -9.21 1.70 -21.39
C GLY A 208 -7.82 1.73 -20.74
N LYS A 209 -6.90 2.38 -21.41
CA LYS A 209 -5.52 2.65 -20.95
C LYS A 209 -5.45 4.00 -20.26
#